data_abb2177700446257c1af2a928be8a3ac
#
_entry.id   abb2177700446257c1af2a928be8a3ac
#
_cell.length_a   1.000
_cell.length_b   1.000
_cell.length_c   1.000
_cell.angle_alpha   90.00
_cell.angle_beta   90.00
_cell.angle_gamma   90.00
#
_symmetry.space_group_name_H-M   'P 1'
#
loop_
_entity.id
_entity.type
_entity.pdbx_description
1 polymer ?
#
loop_
_entity_poly.entity_id
_entity_poly.type
_entity_poly.pdbx_seq_one_letter_code
_entity_poly.pdbx_strand_id
1 'polypeptide(L)'
;IFHKETHRYQPLVIINDSINDILCHRGKTVNVYQNTPETILMLSETPYKYHIGKKQFIPITKGKGITDIVGTLLPINSTGEDCYLHDLEHIYQINSSLNELELIFTCQTDTVFNSVSQDENGLLWIGSNYGLSYYNPVTKQYTLVPNTLINEISSLICDRQGRVWIGTEEKLFAYLIKEKKFILFGEPDGVVQNEYLEKPRLLSSSGDVYMGGVNGLLHINRHLPDDPALLPTLQLADILVGGERVYDRISNDHQLSVNEKSKPIIIKIITRNKDIFRKPMYRYTITGLNGQNIYSYLPEINLSSLPT
;
A
#
# COMPACT_ATOMS: atom_id res chain seq x y z
N ILE A 1 -19.75 -11.34 -19.39
CA ILE A 1 -18.82 -10.33 -19.96
C ILE A 1 -19.56 -9.00 -20.02
N PHE A 2 -18.96 -7.93 -19.53
CA PHE A 2 -19.50 -6.58 -19.63
C PHE A 2 -18.87 -5.84 -20.81
N HIS A 3 -19.70 -5.40 -21.74
CA HIS A 3 -19.27 -4.59 -22.89
C HIS A 3 -19.33 -3.10 -22.55
N LYS A 4 -18.17 -2.46 -22.39
CA LYS A 4 -18.06 -1.06 -21.99
C LYS A 4 -18.75 -0.08 -22.94
N GLU A 5 -18.69 -0.35 -24.25
CA GLU A 5 -19.28 0.53 -25.27
C GLU A 5 -20.81 0.49 -25.29
N THR A 6 -21.39 -0.66 -25.02
CA THR A 6 -22.85 -0.86 -25.06
C THR A 6 -23.50 -0.86 -23.69
N HIS A 7 -22.72 -0.84 -22.61
CA HIS A 7 -23.16 -0.97 -21.22
C HIS A 7 -24.05 -2.21 -20.98
N ARG A 8 -23.82 -3.29 -21.72
CA ARG A 8 -24.60 -4.52 -21.63
C ARG A 8 -23.77 -5.67 -21.11
N TYR A 9 -24.42 -6.53 -20.33
CA TYR A 9 -23.88 -7.80 -19.91
C TYR A 9 -24.24 -8.90 -20.93
N GLN A 10 -23.24 -9.64 -21.34
CA GLN A 10 -23.43 -10.88 -22.09
C GLN A 10 -23.06 -12.04 -21.18
N PRO A 11 -23.95 -13.03 -21.00
CA PRO A 11 -23.61 -14.24 -20.27
C PRO A 11 -22.40 -14.94 -20.90
N LEU A 12 -21.51 -15.44 -20.07
CA LEU A 12 -20.47 -16.35 -20.51
C LEU A 12 -21.14 -17.70 -20.72
N VAL A 13 -21.38 -18.04 -21.98
CA VAL A 13 -21.96 -19.36 -22.30
C VAL A 13 -20.86 -20.42 -22.23
N ILE A 14 -20.91 -21.24 -21.19
CA ILE A 14 -20.02 -22.36 -20.99
C ILE A 14 -20.66 -23.58 -21.60
N ILE A 15 -20.07 -24.16 -22.65
CA ILE A 15 -20.62 -25.27 -23.42
C ILE A 15 -20.33 -26.62 -22.74
N ASN A 16 -19.64 -26.65 -21.62
CA ASN A 16 -19.26 -27.86 -20.91
C ASN A 16 -19.97 -27.93 -19.54
N ASP A 17 -20.88 -28.90 -19.41
CA ASP A 17 -21.66 -29.07 -18.18
C ASP A 17 -20.80 -29.31 -16.93
N SER A 18 -19.67 -30.00 -17.06
CA SER A 18 -18.74 -30.23 -15.96
C SER A 18 -18.10 -28.94 -15.45
N ILE A 19 -17.87 -27.94 -16.32
CA ILE A 19 -17.34 -26.64 -15.97
C ILE A 19 -18.44 -25.75 -15.38
N ASN A 20 -19.66 -25.84 -15.91
CA ASN A 20 -20.82 -25.17 -15.33
C ASN A 20 -21.04 -25.61 -13.88
N ASP A 21 -20.91 -26.92 -13.62
CA ASP A 21 -21.00 -27.47 -12.27
C ASP A 21 -19.93 -26.93 -11.35
N ILE A 22 -18.71 -26.74 -11.81
CA ILE A 22 -17.60 -26.18 -11.01
C ILE A 22 -17.79 -24.69 -10.71
N LEU A 23 -18.20 -23.91 -11.73
CA LEU A 23 -18.33 -22.46 -11.59
C LEU A 23 -19.63 -22.01 -10.91
N CYS A 24 -20.68 -22.82 -11.02
CA CYS A 24 -22.00 -22.53 -10.45
C CYS A 24 -22.26 -23.24 -9.12
N HIS A 25 -21.37 -24.12 -8.66
CA HIS A 25 -21.60 -24.91 -7.47
C HIS A 25 -21.36 -24.14 -6.17
N ARG A 26 -22.49 -23.80 -5.55
CA ARG A 26 -22.67 -23.64 -4.10
C ARG A 26 -21.62 -22.81 -3.36
N GLY A 27 -21.59 -21.51 -3.61
CA GLY A 27 -20.94 -20.58 -2.68
C GLY A 27 -19.40 -20.62 -2.70
N LYS A 28 -18.75 -21.31 -3.63
CA LYS A 28 -17.30 -21.27 -3.79
C LYS A 28 -16.88 -19.95 -4.44
N THR A 29 -15.99 -19.24 -3.79
CA THR A 29 -15.44 -18.00 -4.32
C THR A 29 -14.50 -18.32 -5.47
N VAL A 30 -14.80 -17.78 -6.65
CA VAL A 30 -13.92 -17.83 -7.82
C VAL A 30 -13.30 -16.44 -8.00
N ASN A 31 -11.99 -16.33 -7.93
CA ASN A 31 -11.31 -15.12 -8.32
C ASN A 31 -11.07 -15.14 -9.83
N VAL A 32 -11.40 -14.03 -10.46
CA VAL A 32 -11.24 -13.87 -11.91
C VAL A 32 -10.14 -12.85 -12.16
N TYR A 33 -9.14 -13.23 -12.91
CA TYR A 33 -7.98 -12.38 -13.18
C TYR A 33 -7.59 -12.45 -14.66
N GLN A 34 -7.54 -11.32 -15.34
CA GLN A 34 -7.06 -11.23 -16.71
C GLN A 34 -5.53 -11.11 -16.72
N ASN A 35 -4.84 -12.21 -17.02
CA ASN A 35 -3.38 -12.26 -17.04
C ASN A 35 -2.77 -11.80 -18.37
N THR A 36 -3.48 -12.01 -19.48
CA THR A 36 -3.11 -11.47 -20.79
C THR A 36 -4.34 -10.90 -21.50
N PRO A 37 -4.18 -10.12 -22.60
CA PRO A 37 -5.32 -9.65 -23.39
C PRO A 37 -6.23 -10.78 -23.91
N GLU A 38 -5.68 -11.97 -24.09
CA GLU A 38 -6.39 -13.11 -24.66
C GLU A 38 -6.82 -14.17 -23.64
N THR A 39 -6.33 -14.09 -22.40
CA THR A 39 -6.57 -15.13 -21.40
C THR A 39 -7.04 -14.59 -20.07
N ILE A 40 -7.98 -15.30 -19.46
CA ILE A 40 -8.51 -15.03 -18.13
C ILE A 40 -8.26 -16.26 -17.26
N LEU A 41 -7.70 -16.05 -16.08
CA LEU A 41 -7.59 -17.07 -15.04
C LEU A 41 -8.83 -17.06 -14.17
N MET A 42 -9.37 -18.24 -13.93
CA MET A 42 -10.47 -18.49 -13.00
C MET A 42 -9.91 -19.33 -11.87
N LEU A 43 -9.66 -18.67 -10.74
CA LEU A 43 -8.91 -19.23 -9.61
C LEU A 43 -9.88 -19.76 -8.55
N SER A 44 -9.86 -21.06 -8.38
CA SER A 44 -10.62 -21.82 -7.39
C SER A 44 -9.75 -22.99 -6.92
N GLU A 45 -10.29 -23.92 -6.15
CA GLU A 45 -9.59 -25.19 -5.80
C GLU A 45 -9.11 -25.97 -7.04
N THR A 46 -9.85 -25.83 -8.16
CA THR A 46 -9.43 -26.32 -9.47
C THR A 46 -9.37 -25.11 -10.41
N PRO A 47 -8.18 -24.55 -10.64
CA PRO A 47 -8.05 -23.37 -11.47
C PRO A 47 -8.17 -23.69 -12.96
N TYR A 48 -8.68 -22.73 -13.74
CA TYR A 48 -8.83 -22.80 -15.18
C TYR A 48 -8.26 -21.57 -15.86
N LYS A 49 -7.74 -21.78 -17.07
CA LYS A 49 -7.42 -20.72 -18.03
C LYS A 49 -8.54 -20.66 -19.07
N TYR A 50 -9.17 -19.50 -19.25
CA TYR A 50 -10.13 -19.29 -20.32
C TYR A 50 -9.49 -18.48 -21.44
N HIS A 51 -9.46 -19.04 -22.66
CA HIS A 51 -8.96 -18.35 -23.83
C HIS A 51 -10.11 -17.62 -24.54
N ILE A 52 -10.07 -16.31 -24.57
CA ILE A 52 -11.17 -15.45 -25.05
C ILE A 52 -11.48 -15.71 -26.54
N GLY A 53 -10.48 -15.68 -27.40
CA GLY A 53 -10.66 -15.85 -28.83
C GLY A 53 -11.14 -17.25 -29.22
N LYS A 54 -10.64 -18.29 -28.57
CA LYS A 54 -11.01 -19.68 -28.82
C LYS A 54 -12.27 -20.12 -28.07
N LYS A 55 -12.74 -19.31 -27.10
CA LYS A 55 -13.86 -19.65 -26.21
C LYS A 55 -13.67 -20.98 -25.50
N GLN A 56 -12.46 -21.30 -25.10
CA GLN A 56 -12.08 -22.59 -24.55
C GLN A 56 -11.60 -22.44 -23.10
N PHE A 57 -12.07 -23.35 -22.24
CA PHE A 57 -11.55 -23.57 -20.92
C PHE A 57 -10.46 -24.63 -20.93
N ILE A 58 -9.36 -24.34 -20.33
CA ILE A 58 -8.22 -25.23 -20.17
C ILE A 58 -7.98 -25.41 -18.67
N PRO A 59 -8.08 -26.63 -18.12
CA PRO A 59 -7.77 -26.85 -16.73
C PRO A 59 -6.28 -26.58 -16.45
N ILE A 60 -6.00 -25.98 -15.31
CA ILE A 60 -4.64 -25.86 -14.77
C ILE A 60 -4.48 -26.97 -13.76
N THR A 61 -3.60 -27.91 -14.04
CA THR A 61 -3.38 -29.07 -13.19
C THR A 61 -2.44 -28.72 -12.02
N LYS A 62 -2.55 -29.48 -10.93
CA LYS A 62 -1.60 -29.36 -9.81
C LYS A 62 -0.34 -30.14 -10.16
N GLY A 63 0.81 -29.48 -10.07
CA GLY A 63 2.10 -30.10 -10.28
C GLY A 63 2.55 -30.99 -9.15
N LYS A 64 3.71 -31.57 -9.32
CA LYS A 64 4.28 -32.51 -8.35
C LYS A 64 4.48 -31.83 -6.98
N GLY A 65 3.97 -32.46 -5.91
CA GLY A 65 4.14 -32.00 -4.53
C GLY A 65 3.03 -31.08 -4.04
N ILE A 66 2.06 -30.70 -4.89
CA ILE A 66 0.89 -29.92 -4.49
C ILE A 66 -0.24 -30.86 -4.11
N THR A 67 -0.46 -31.05 -2.81
CA THR A 67 -1.56 -31.87 -2.28
C THR A 67 -2.83 -31.06 -2.24
N ASP A 68 -2.81 -29.92 -1.56
CA ASP A 68 -3.93 -29.05 -1.35
C ASP A 68 -3.58 -27.57 -1.57
N ILE A 69 -4.60 -26.78 -1.86
CA ILE A 69 -4.53 -25.32 -1.90
C ILE A 69 -5.18 -24.84 -0.60
N VAL A 70 -4.44 -24.09 0.19
CA VAL A 70 -4.90 -23.64 1.50
C VAL A 70 -5.64 -22.30 1.35
N GLY A 71 -6.96 -22.39 1.44
CA GLY A 71 -7.84 -21.23 1.25
C GLY A 71 -8.11 -20.94 -0.23
N THR A 72 -7.85 -19.73 -0.68
CA THR A 72 -8.20 -19.27 -2.03
C THR A 72 -6.97 -18.85 -2.80
N LEU A 73 -6.80 -19.32 -4.02
CA LEU A 73 -5.76 -18.83 -4.93
C LEU A 73 -5.98 -17.37 -5.31
N LEU A 74 -4.93 -16.57 -5.17
CA LEU A 74 -4.91 -15.15 -5.49
C LEU A 74 -3.78 -14.84 -6.47
N PRO A 75 -4.02 -13.95 -7.45
CA PRO A 75 -2.97 -13.55 -8.37
C PRO A 75 -1.99 -12.60 -7.68
N ILE A 76 -0.71 -12.83 -7.96
CA ILE A 76 0.33 -11.85 -7.68
C ILE A 76 0.41 -10.93 -8.90
N ASN A 77 0.50 -9.62 -8.71
CA ASN A 77 0.50 -8.61 -9.79
C ASN A 77 1.63 -8.84 -10.81
N SER A 78 1.51 -9.90 -11.57
CA SER A 78 2.41 -10.26 -12.66
C SER A 78 1.59 -10.33 -13.95
N THR A 79 2.08 -9.70 -14.99
CA THR A 79 1.49 -9.79 -16.34
C THR A 79 2.25 -10.83 -17.14
N GLY A 80 1.54 -11.61 -17.92
CA GLY A 80 2.13 -12.63 -18.77
C GLY A 80 1.47 -13.99 -18.58
N GLU A 81 1.91 -14.96 -19.39
CA GLU A 81 1.35 -16.31 -19.33
C GLU A 81 1.88 -17.09 -18.11
N ASP A 82 3.15 -16.89 -17.77
CA ASP A 82 3.80 -17.50 -16.61
C ASP A 82 3.66 -16.53 -15.42
N CYS A 83 2.49 -16.48 -14.81
CA CYS A 83 2.21 -15.61 -13.70
C CYS A 83 2.32 -16.35 -12.36
N TYR A 84 2.54 -15.57 -11.30
CA TYR A 84 2.57 -16.10 -9.95
C TYR A 84 1.19 -16.03 -9.29
N LEU A 85 0.92 -17.04 -8.47
CA LEU A 85 -0.27 -17.12 -7.62
C LEU A 85 0.18 -17.42 -6.19
N HIS A 86 -0.65 -17.11 -5.22
CA HIS A 86 -0.44 -17.53 -3.85
C HIS A 86 -1.75 -18.00 -3.21
N ASP A 87 -1.61 -18.84 -2.22
CA ASP A 87 -2.63 -19.13 -1.22
C ASP A 87 -2.15 -18.61 0.15
N LEU A 88 -2.66 -19.14 1.25
CA LEU A 88 -2.29 -18.68 2.59
C LEU A 88 -0.88 -19.13 3.03
N GLU A 89 -0.31 -20.15 2.40
CA GLU A 89 0.95 -20.76 2.84
C GLU A 89 1.97 -20.95 1.72
N HIS A 90 1.54 -20.84 0.46
CA HIS A 90 2.35 -21.22 -0.68
C HIS A 90 2.38 -20.14 -1.76
N ILE A 91 3.47 -20.11 -2.51
CA ILE A 91 3.56 -19.37 -3.76
C ILE A 91 3.75 -20.37 -4.91
N TYR A 92 2.97 -20.19 -5.95
CA TYR A 92 2.98 -21.00 -7.15
C TYR A 92 3.34 -20.17 -8.36
N GLN A 93 3.89 -20.82 -9.37
CA GLN A 93 4.03 -20.28 -10.71
C GLN A 93 3.16 -21.10 -11.67
N ILE A 94 2.49 -20.45 -12.59
CA ILE A 94 1.81 -21.15 -13.70
C ILE A 94 2.86 -21.42 -14.78
N ASN A 95 3.10 -22.69 -15.08
CA ASN A 95 3.80 -23.09 -16.28
C ASN A 95 2.81 -23.09 -17.44
N SER A 96 2.86 -22.07 -18.29
CA SER A 96 1.90 -21.90 -19.40
C SER A 96 2.02 -23.00 -20.47
N SER A 97 3.20 -23.56 -20.65
CA SER A 97 3.46 -24.63 -21.62
C SER A 97 2.80 -25.95 -21.23
N LEU A 98 2.76 -26.25 -19.95
CA LEU A 98 2.18 -27.47 -19.39
C LEU A 98 0.76 -27.28 -18.88
N ASN A 99 0.30 -26.02 -18.72
CA ASN A 99 -0.91 -25.65 -17.99
C ASN A 99 -0.95 -26.27 -16.59
N GLU A 100 0.15 -26.12 -15.86
CA GLU A 100 0.39 -26.72 -14.57
C GLU A 100 0.82 -25.69 -13.55
N LEU A 101 0.37 -25.84 -12.30
CA LEU A 101 0.89 -25.09 -11.17
C LEU A 101 2.18 -25.73 -10.68
N GLU A 102 3.23 -24.95 -10.57
CA GLU A 102 4.49 -25.34 -9.94
C GLU A 102 4.61 -24.68 -8.58
N LEU A 103 4.84 -25.47 -7.53
CA LEU A 103 5.11 -24.97 -6.19
C LEU A 103 6.55 -24.41 -6.14
N ILE A 104 6.68 -23.10 -5.88
CA ILE A 104 8.00 -22.46 -5.84
C ILE A 104 8.44 -22.08 -4.43
N PHE A 105 7.50 -21.87 -3.51
CA PHE A 105 7.82 -21.52 -2.14
C PHE A 105 6.71 -21.96 -1.19
N THR A 106 7.11 -22.46 -0.02
CA THR A 106 6.23 -22.77 1.11
C THR A 106 6.72 -21.99 2.32
N CYS A 107 5.81 -21.33 3.03
CA CYS A 107 6.16 -20.59 4.25
C CYS A 107 6.60 -21.53 5.37
N GLN A 108 7.20 -20.94 6.39
CA GLN A 108 7.48 -21.64 7.63
C GLN A 108 6.19 -21.88 8.42
N THR A 109 6.22 -22.84 9.34
CA THR A 109 5.09 -23.14 10.23
C THR A 109 4.54 -21.86 10.88
N ASP A 110 3.23 -21.76 10.93
CA ASP A 110 2.45 -20.65 11.53
C ASP A 110 2.50 -19.30 10.78
N THR A 111 3.17 -19.22 9.63
CA THR A 111 3.12 -18.01 8.79
C THR A 111 1.94 -18.08 7.83
N VAL A 112 1.13 -17.02 7.83
CA VAL A 112 -0.01 -16.88 6.93
C VAL A 112 0.24 -15.70 5.98
N PHE A 113 0.19 -15.96 4.68
CA PHE A 113 0.31 -14.94 3.65
C PHE A 113 -1.05 -14.24 3.47
N ASN A 114 -1.09 -12.97 3.86
CA ASN A 114 -2.28 -12.17 3.66
C ASN A 114 -2.25 -11.46 2.30
N SER A 115 -1.05 -11.15 1.78
CA SER A 115 -0.93 -10.38 0.55
C SER A 115 0.45 -10.54 -0.07
N VAL A 116 0.52 -10.75 -1.38
CA VAL A 116 1.79 -10.88 -2.11
C VAL A 116 1.77 -9.98 -3.34
N SER A 117 2.89 -9.31 -3.65
CA SER A 117 3.04 -8.46 -4.82
C SER A 117 4.46 -8.56 -5.39
N GLN A 118 4.59 -8.53 -6.70
CA GLN A 118 5.88 -8.54 -7.38
C GLN A 118 6.36 -7.10 -7.65
N ASP A 119 7.65 -6.84 -7.41
CA ASP A 119 8.28 -5.60 -7.82
C ASP A 119 8.89 -5.67 -9.22
N GLU A 120 9.43 -4.55 -9.71
CA GLU A 120 10.05 -4.46 -11.04
C GLU A 120 11.33 -5.30 -11.18
N ASN A 121 11.96 -5.68 -10.07
CA ASN A 121 13.15 -6.54 -10.05
C ASN A 121 12.80 -8.03 -9.99
N GLY A 122 11.51 -8.36 -9.97
CA GLY A 122 11.01 -9.73 -9.90
C GLY A 122 10.98 -10.32 -8.48
N LEU A 123 11.27 -9.54 -7.44
CA LEU A 123 11.12 -9.99 -6.06
C LEU A 123 9.64 -10.07 -5.69
N LEU A 124 9.27 -11.14 -5.00
CA LEU A 124 7.92 -11.33 -4.47
C LEU A 124 7.88 -10.83 -3.02
N TRP A 125 7.28 -9.68 -2.82
CA TRP A 125 7.07 -9.08 -1.51
C TRP A 125 5.85 -9.70 -0.84
N ILE A 126 6.01 -10.10 0.41
CA ILE A 126 5.03 -10.89 1.16
C ILE A 126 4.65 -10.13 2.43
N GLY A 127 3.37 -9.83 2.55
CA GLY A 127 2.76 -9.36 3.78
C GLY A 127 2.10 -10.51 4.51
N SER A 128 2.46 -10.71 5.75
CA SER A 128 2.01 -11.83 6.57
C SER A 128 1.62 -11.38 7.98
N ASN A 129 1.17 -12.34 8.79
CA ASN A 129 0.96 -12.17 10.23
C ASN A 129 2.27 -11.91 11.03
N TYR A 130 3.43 -12.03 10.40
CA TYR A 130 4.75 -11.70 10.97
C TYR A 130 5.41 -10.48 10.33
N GLY A 131 4.64 -9.68 9.57
CA GLY A 131 5.13 -8.46 8.95
C GLY A 131 5.59 -8.65 7.51
N LEU A 132 6.60 -7.85 7.10
CA LEU A 132 7.09 -7.77 5.72
C LEU A 132 8.27 -8.71 5.49
N SER A 133 8.19 -9.46 4.40
CA SER A 133 9.29 -10.29 3.90
C SER A 133 9.32 -10.26 2.38
N TYR A 134 10.35 -10.83 1.78
CA TYR A 134 10.39 -11.04 0.34
C TYR A 134 11.05 -12.37 -0.03
N TYR A 135 10.63 -12.91 -1.15
CA TYR A 135 11.20 -14.11 -1.77
C TYR A 135 11.75 -13.77 -3.15
N ASN A 136 12.97 -14.24 -3.41
CA ASN A 136 13.58 -14.13 -4.73
C ASN A 136 13.41 -15.45 -5.49
N PRO A 137 12.59 -15.52 -6.56
CA PRO A 137 12.35 -16.77 -7.28
C PRO A 137 13.59 -17.32 -7.98
N VAL A 138 14.53 -16.45 -8.36
CA VAL A 138 15.76 -16.83 -9.07
C VAL A 138 16.78 -17.48 -8.12
N THR A 139 17.05 -16.81 -6.99
CA THR A 139 18.02 -17.31 -6.00
C THR A 139 17.42 -18.27 -4.99
N LYS A 140 16.08 -18.37 -4.96
CA LYS A 140 15.30 -19.16 -4.00
C LYS A 140 15.54 -18.75 -2.54
N GLN A 141 15.87 -17.49 -2.32
CA GLN A 141 16.12 -16.96 -0.98
C GLN A 141 14.89 -16.22 -0.45
N TYR A 142 14.53 -16.55 0.78
CA TYR A 142 13.54 -15.84 1.58
C TYR A 142 14.24 -14.94 2.59
N THR A 143 13.76 -13.72 2.75
CA THR A 143 14.34 -12.74 3.66
C THR A 143 13.24 -12.00 4.40
N LEU A 144 13.30 -12.03 5.73
CA LEU A 144 12.44 -11.20 6.59
C LEU A 144 13.00 -9.78 6.65
N VAL A 145 12.15 -8.77 6.48
CA VAL A 145 12.54 -7.37 6.65
C VAL A 145 12.46 -7.02 8.13
N PRO A 146 13.60 -6.67 8.77
CA PRO A 146 13.60 -6.29 10.18
C PRO A 146 12.68 -5.11 10.44
N ASN A 147 11.73 -5.28 11.34
CA ASN A 147 10.73 -4.26 11.63
C ASN A 147 10.12 -4.49 13.02
N THR A 148 9.92 -3.42 13.77
CA THR A 148 9.26 -3.41 15.07
C THR A 148 7.93 -2.66 15.07
N LEU A 149 7.51 -2.12 13.92
CA LEU A 149 6.38 -1.21 13.80
C LEU A 149 5.12 -1.88 13.24
N ILE A 150 5.29 -2.99 12.52
CA ILE A 150 4.22 -3.65 11.77
C ILE A 150 4.27 -5.15 12.10
N ASN A 151 3.27 -5.63 12.80
CA ASN A 151 3.18 -7.04 13.18
C ASN A 151 2.35 -7.84 12.18
N GLU A 152 1.29 -7.24 11.65
CA GLU A 152 0.39 -7.89 10.70
C GLU A 152 0.13 -6.97 9.51
N ILE A 153 0.23 -7.53 8.32
CA ILE A 153 -0.01 -6.84 7.05
C ILE A 153 -1.24 -7.46 6.41
N SER A 154 -2.29 -6.65 6.19
CA SER A 154 -3.52 -7.09 5.54
C SER A 154 -3.47 -6.92 4.03
N SER A 155 -2.84 -5.87 3.55
CA SER A 155 -2.77 -5.53 2.12
C SER A 155 -1.38 -5.03 1.74
N LEU A 156 -0.90 -5.45 0.56
CA LEU A 156 0.42 -5.07 0.08
C LEU A 156 0.41 -4.93 -1.44
N ILE A 157 1.05 -3.86 -1.95
CA ILE A 157 1.24 -3.67 -3.38
C ILE A 157 2.54 -2.92 -3.66
N CYS A 158 3.32 -3.43 -4.61
CA CYS A 158 4.52 -2.76 -5.11
C CYS A 158 4.15 -1.73 -6.18
N ASP A 159 4.74 -0.54 -6.11
CA ASP A 159 4.65 0.44 -7.19
C ASP A 159 5.88 0.36 -8.12
N ARG A 160 5.87 1.20 -9.17
CA ARG A 160 6.97 1.28 -10.15
C ARG A 160 8.08 2.26 -9.73
N GLN A 161 8.11 2.70 -8.48
CA GLN A 161 9.07 3.68 -7.97
C GLN A 161 9.92 3.11 -6.82
N GLY A 162 9.91 1.78 -6.67
CA GLY A 162 10.68 1.09 -5.66
C GLY A 162 10.09 1.23 -4.26
N ARG A 163 8.75 1.37 -4.15
CA ARG A 163 8.04 1.40 -2.87
C ARG A 163 7.11 0.20 -2.76
N VAL A 164 7.03 -0.34 -1.56
CA VAL A 164 6.03 -1.33 -1.18
C VAL A 164 5.01 -0.65 -0.29
N TRP A 165 3.80 -0.46 -0.79
CA TRP A 165 2.68 0.09 -0.03
C TRP A 165 2.07 -1.00 0.83
N ILE A 166 1.85 -0.68 2.10
CA ILE A 166 1.47 -1.66 3.13
C ILE A 166 0.29 -1.10 3.90
N GLY A 167 -0.83 -1.80 3.80
CA GLY A 167 -2.02 -1.56 4.60
C GLY A 167 -2.12 -2.56 5.74
N THR A 168 -2.44 -2.06 6.92
CA THR A 168 -2.79 -2.83 8.10
C THR A 168 -4.24 -2.57 8.47
N GLU A 169 -4.72 -3.09 9.61
CA GLU A 169 -6.07 -2.78 10.11
C GLU A 169 -6.32 -1.28 10.32
N GLU A 170 -5.27 -0.49 10.63
CA GLU A 170 -5.48 0.92 11.00
C GLU A 170 -4.56 1.89 10.25
N LYS A 171 -3.48 1.42 9.64
CA LYS A 171 -2.38 2.28 9.19
C LYS A 171 -1.96 1.97 7.77
N LEU A 172 -1.46 3.01 7.11
CA LEU A 172 -0.79 2.92 5.82
C LEU A 172 0.69 3.21 5.97
N PHE A 173 1.52 2.32 5.44
CA PHE A 173 2.96 2.53 5.36
C PHE A 173 3.44 2.42 3.92
N ALA A 174 4.57 3.03 3.62
CA ALA A 174 5.39 2.70 2.47
C ALA A 174 6.75 2.22 2.95
N TYR A 175 7.22 1.11 2.41
CA TYR A 175 8.60 0.67 2.58
C TYR A 175 9.39 1.08 1.34
N LEU A 176 10.38 1.95 1.53
CA LEU A 176 11.32 2.37 0.50
C LEU A 176 12.39 1.31 0.34
N ILE A 177 12.37 0.59 -0.77
CA ILE A 177 13.25 -0.59 -0.98
C ILE A 177 14.73 -0.20 -0.96
N LYS A 178 15.09 0.92 -1.62
CA LYS A 178 16.46 1.39 -1.72
C LYS A 178 17.02 1.88 -0.38
N GLU A 179 16.22 2.68 0.33
CA GLU A 179 16.59 3.29 1.61
C GLU A 179 16.42 2.33 2.80
N LYS A 180 15.74 1.20 2.58
CA LYS A 180 15.37 0.22 3.62
C LYS A 180 14.65 0.87 4.80
N LYS A 181 13.71 1.75 4.49
CA LYS A 181 13.02 2.60 5.48
C LYS A 181 11.50 2.51 5.35
N PHE A 182 10.81 2.44 6.48
CA PHE A 182 9.36 2.58 6.56
C PHE A 182 8.96 4.05 6.74
N ILE A 183 7.92 4.47 6.05
CA ILE A 183 7.25 5.76 6.20
C ILE A 183 5.81 5.49 6.57
N LEU A 184 5.31 6.12 7.63
CA LEU A 184 3.91 6.08 8.04
C LEU A 184 3.18 7.25 7.38
N PHE A 185 2.01 6.96 6.80
CA PHE A 185 1.08 7.95 6.26
C PHE A 185 -0.17 8.01 7.13
N GLY A 186 -0.70 9.21 7.32
CA GLY A 186 -1.86 9.46 8.16
C GLY A 186 -2.74 10.62 7.65
N GLU A 187 -3.62 11.10 8.51
CA GLU A 187 -4.53 12.23 8.18
C GLU A 187 -3.83 13.45 7.57
N PRO A 188 -2.61 13.86 8.03
CA PRO A 188 -1.91 14.98 7.43
C PRO A 188 -1.54 14.78 5.97
N ASP A 189 -1.39 13.51 5.57
CA ASP A 189 -1.08 13.14 4.19
C ASP A 189 -2.35 12.93 3.35
N GLY A 190 -3.52 13.22 3.93
CA GLY A 190 -4.81 12.98 3.30
C GLY A 190 -5.31 11.53 3.41
N VAL A 191 -4.67 10.72 4.24
CA VAL A 191 -5.06 9.31 4.46
C VAL A 191 -6.09 9.26 5.58
N VAL A 192 -7.31 8.87 5.23
CA VAL A 192 -8.37 8.58 6.21
C VAL A 192 -8.07 7.23 6.85
N GLN A 193 -8.32 7.13 8.16
CA GLN A 193 -8.21 5.85 8.88
C GLN A 193 -9.04 4.78 8.18
N ASN A 194 -8.41 3.68 7.85
CA ASN A 194 -9.01 2.61 7.07
C ASN A 194 -8.46 1.26 7.50
N GLU A 195 -9.31 0.26 7.51
CA GLU A 195 -8.93 -1.15 7.59
C GLU A 195 -8.73 -1.65 6.15
N TYR A 196 -7.47 -1.86 5.77
CA TYR A 196 -7.13 -2.25 4.41
C TYR A 196 -7.40 -3.74 4.17
N LEU A 197 -8.01 -4.03 3.01
CA LEU A 197 -8.39 -5.38 2.62
C LEU A 197 -7.44 -5.93 1.56
N GLU A 198 -7.23 -7.23 1.59
CA GLU A 198 -6.31 -7.93 0.68
C GLU A 198 -6.66 -7.75 -0.80
N LYS A 199 -7.93 -7.92 -1.16
CA LYS A 199 -8.35 -8.03 -2.56
C LYS A 199 -8.48 -6.72 -3.33
N PRO A 200 -9.04 -5.63 -2.77
CA PRO A 200 -9.23 -4.40 -3.54
C PRO A 200 -7.94 -3.59 -3.63
N ARG A 201 -7.02 -4.04 -4.46
CA ARG A 201 -5.76 -3.35 -4.76
C ARG A 201 -5.48 -3.37 -6.25
N LEU A 202 -4.92 -2.28 -6.77
CA LEU A 202 -4.60 -2.13 -8.18
C LEU A 202 -3.40 -1.21 -8.37
N LEU A 203 -2.46 -1.64 -9.18
CA LEU A 203 -1.47 -0.77 -9.81
C LEU A 203 -1.97 -0.44 -11.21
N SER A 204 -2.29 0.82 -11.46
CA SER A 204 -2.78 1.28 -12.76
C SER A 204 -1.68 1.27 -13.82
N SER A 205 -2.07 1.32 -15.07
CA SER A 205 -1.13 1.48 -16.19
C SER A 205 -0.34 2.79 -16.12
N SER A 206 -0.94 3.85 -15.52
CA SER A 206 -0.29 5.13 -15.25
C SER A 206 0.74 5.07 -14.11
N GLY A 207 0.73 4.01 -13.29
CA GLY A 207 1.60 3.86 -12.13
C GLY A 207 0.98 4.33 -10.80
N ASP A 208 -0.28 4.75 -10.81
CA ASP A 208 -1.00 5.08 -9.59
C ASP A 208 -1.40 3.80 -8.85
N VAL A 209 -1.37 3.86 -7.53
CA VAL A 209 -1.78 2.75 -6.68
C VAL A 209 -3.16 3.02 -6.09
N TYR A 210 -3.99 2.00 -6.08
CA TYR A 210 -5.29 2.01 -5.43
C TYR A 210 -5.33 0.90 -4.39
N MET A 211 -5.77 1.24 -3.17
CA MET A 211 -5.96 0.28 -2.08
C MET A 211 -7.32 0.50 -1.44
N GLY A 212 -8.12 -0.55 -1.40
CA GLY A 212 -9.44 -0.50 -0.81
C GLY A 212 -9.45 -0.98 0.64
N GLY A 213 -10.41 -0.50 1.36
CA GLY A 213 -10.66 -0.89 2.73
C GLY A 213 -12.12 -0.67 3.11
N VAL A 214 -12.43 -0.89 4.38
CA VAL A 214 -13.79 -0.78 4.92
C VAL A 214 -14.36 0.64 4.74
N ASN A 215 -13.51 1.67 4.87
CA ASN A 215 -13.90 3.08 4.78
C ASN A 215 -13.69 3.69 3.39
N GLY A 216 -13.56 2.85 2.35
CA GLY A 216 -13.47 3.31 0.98
C GLY A 216 -12.18 2.98 0.26
N LEU A 217 -11.91 3.70 -0.83
CA LEU A 217 -10.79 3.49 -1.71
C LEU A 217 -9.76 4.61 -1.55
N LEU A 218 -8.54 4.24 -1.22
CA LEU A 218 -7.39 5.13 -1.23
C LEU A 218 -6.79 5.17 -2.64
N HIS A 219 -6.56 6.37 -3.17
CA HIS A 219 -5.80 6.62 -4.38
C HIS A 219 -4.47 7.26 -4.03
N ILE A 220 -3.39 6.62 -4.42
CA ILE A 220 -2.01 7.07 -4.22
C ILE A 220 -1.48 7.46 -5.60
N ASN A 221 -1.28 8.75 -5.80
CA ASN A 221 -0.73 9.26 -7.05
C ASN A 221 0.75 8.85 -7.18
N ARG A 222 1.15 8.39 -8.36
CA ARG A 222 2.56 8.05 -8.67
C ARG A 222 3.53 9.20 -8.40
N HIS A 223 3.08 10.45 -8.63
CA HIS A 223 3.88 11.66 -8.40
C HIS A 223 3.80 12.15 -6.94
N LEU A 224 3.75 11.23 -5.97
CA LEU A 224 4.02 11.62 -4.59
C LEU A 224 5.37 12.32 -4.57
N PRO A 225 5.42 13.57 -4.16
CA PRO A 225 6.63 14.35 -4.24
C PRO A 225 7.67 13.81 -3.25
N ASP A 226 8.66 13.10 -3.77
CA ASP A 226 9.97 13.00 -3.16
C ASP A 226 10.80 14.26 -3.49
N ASP A 227 10.20 15.23 -4.22
CA ASP A 227 10.87 16.42 -4.69
C ASP A 227 10.94 17.47 -3.57
N PRO A 228 12.15 17.83 -3.10
CA PRO A 228 12.34 18.92 -2.14
C PRO A 228 11.75 20.27 -2.61
N ALA A 229 11.58 20.46 -3.94
CA ALA A 229 10.96 21.66 -4.51
C ALA A 229 9.46 21.79 -4.18
N LEU A 230 8.83 20.72 -3.70
CA LEU A 230 7.43 20.72 -3.26
C LEU A 230 7.30 20.75 -1.74
N LEU A 231 8.40 20.80 -0.99
CA LEU A 231 8.32 21.03 0.45
C LEU A 231 7.64 22.38 0.70
N PRO A 232 6.67 22.41 1.61
CA PRO A 232 6.00 23.66 1.95
C PRO A 232 7.01 24.65 2.52
N THR A 233 7.00 25.87 2.03
CA THR A 233 7.80 26.94 2.61
C THR A 233 7.11 27.48 3.87
N LEU A 234 7.84 27.48 4.99
CA LEU A 234 7.39 28.04 6.25
C LEU A 234 7.64 29.55 6.26
N GLN A 235 6.64 30.31 6.67
CA GLN A 235 6.75 31.74 6.93
C GLN A 235 6.19 32.04 8.30
N LEU A 236 6.89 32.87 9.06
CA LEU A 236 6.39 33.41 10.29
C LEU A 236 5.24 34.39 9.98
N ALA A 237 4.05 34.08 10.50
CA ALA A 237 2.86 34.89 10.26
C ALA A 237 2.69 35.98 11.33
N ASP A 238 2.84 35.57 12.58
CA ASP A 238 2.62 36.46 13.71
C ASP A 238 3.27 35.91 14.99
N ILE A 239 3.53 36.81 15.94
CA ILE A 239 3.90 36.45 17.31
C ILE A 239 3.02 37.26 18.28
N LEU A 240 2.39 36.54 19.21
CA LEU A 240 1.56 37.11 20.25
C LEU A 240 2.20 36.83 21.62
N VAL A 241 2.25 37.84 22.48
CA VAL A 241 2.68 37.70 23.86
C VAL A 241 1.54 38.20 24.76
N GLY A 242 0.99 37.30 25.56
CA GLY A 242 -0.19 37.62 26.37
C GLY A 242 -1.41 38.08 25.58
N GLY A 243 -1.51 37.62 24.30
CA GLY A 243 -2.57 38.00 23.40
C GLY A 243 -2.31 39.27 22.56
N GLU A 244 -1.26 40.03 22.89
CA GLU A 244 -0.86 41.24 22.14
C GLU A 244 0.11 40.89 21.01
N ARG A 245 -0.11 41.45 19.83
CA ARG A 245 0.74 41.26 18.66
C ARG A 245 2.09 42.01 18.88
N VAL A 246 3.19 41.25 18.72
CA VAL A 246 4.56 41.79 18.90
C VAL A 246 5.45 41.53 17.67
N TYR A 247 4.89 41.11 16.57
CA TYR A 247 5.64 40.80 15.35
C TYR A 247 6.50 41.96 14.87
N ASP A 248 6.00 43.18 14.97
CA ASP A 248 6.70 44.41 14.56
C ASP A 248 7.88 44.77 15.49
N ARG A 249 8.04 44.07 16.61
CA ARG A 249 9.15 44.29 17.57
C ARG A 249 10.32 43.32 17.36
N ILE A 250 10.26 42.48 16.32
CA ILE A 250 11.35 41.58 16.00
C ILE A 250 12.49 42.37 15.38
N SER A 251 13.69 42.25 15.98
CA SER A 251 14.88 42.89 15.43
C SER A 251 15.30 42.31 14.09
N ASN A 252 16.15 43.02 13.33
CA ASN A 252 16.70 42.53 12.06
C ASN A 252 17.48 41.21 12.22
N ASP A 253 17.95 40.91 13.42
CA ASP A 253 18.65 39.67 13.77
C ASP A 253 17.69 38.53 14.18
N HIS A 254 16.40 38.68 13.91
CA HIS A 254 15.34 37.73 14.25
C HIS A 254 15.21 37.43 15.74
N GLN A 255 15.57 38.42 16.59
CA GLN A 255 15.46 38.33 18.04
C GLN A 255 14.26 39.12 18.56
N LEU A 256 13.52 38.52 19.48
CA LEU A 256 12.44 39.15 20.21
C LEU A 256 12.77 39.09 21.71
N SER A 257 12.90 40.27 22.33
CA SER A 257 13.05 40.35 23.79
C SER A 257 11.67 40.46 24.45
N VAL A 258 11.39 39.53 25.34
CA VAL A 258 10.12 39.48 26.08
C VAL A 258 10.42 39.73 27.55
N ASN A 259 9.93 40.86 28.08
CA ASN A 259 10.17 41.26 29.49
C ASN A 259 9.20 40.58 30.48
N GLU A 260 8.15 39.96 29.98
CA GLU A 260 7.09 39.39 30.81
C GLU A 260 7.13 37.85 30.72
N LYS A 261 7.92 37.23 31.60
CA LYS A 261 8.16 35.77 31.61
C LYS A 261 6.92 34.91 31.88
N SER A 262 5.86 35.49 32.43
CA SER A 262 4.63 34.76 32.80
C SER A 262 3.52 34.76 31.74
N LYS A 263 3.70 35.49 30.65
CA LYS A 263 2.68 35.57 29.60
C LYS A 263 2.88 34.47 28.56
N PRO A 264 1.80 33.82 28.09
CA PRO A 264 1.89 32.84 27.04
C PRO A 264 2.37 33.48 25.73
N ILE A 265 3.24 32.77 25.00
CA ILE A 265 3.72 33.18 23.70
C ILE A 265 3.12 32.26 22.67
N ILE A 266 2.48 32.81 21.64
CA ILE A 266 1.94 32.08 20.50
C ILE A 266 2.68 32.53 19.25
N ILE A 267 3.36 31.59 18.60
CA ILE A 267 4.04 31.82 17.32
C ILE A 267 3.17 31.22 16.24
N LYS A 268 2.64 32.02 15.32
CA LYS A 268 1.82 31.61 14.21
C LYS A 268 2.66 31.47 12.95
N ILE A 269 2.43 30.36 12.24
CA ILE A 269 3.19 29.99 11.05
C ILE A 269 2.22 29.93 9.86
N ILE A 270 2.62 30.46 8.71
CA ILE A 270 1.95 30.24 7.44
C ILE A 270 2.77 29.28 6.61
N THR A 271 2.11 28.27 6.07
CA THR A 271 2.69 27.34 5.15
C THR A 271 2.18 27.65 3.75
N ARG A 272 3.07 27.99 2.84
CA ARG A 272 2.71 27.99 1.41
C ARG A 272 2.82 26.56 0.89
N ASN A 273 1.71 25.85 0.97
CA ASN A 273 1.61 24.51 0.42
C ASN A 273 1.02 24.60 -1.00
N LYS A 274 1.67 23.99 -1.98
CA LYS A 274 1.13 23.85 -3.33
C LYS A 274 0.08 22.74 -3.41
N ASP A 275 0.08 21.84 -2.42
CA ASP A 275 -0.88 20.76 -2.32
C ASP A 275 -1.96 21.11 -1.28
N ILE A 276 -3.13 21.53 -1.76
CA ILE A 276 -4.27 21.92 -0.93
C ILE A 276 -4.92 20.76 -0.19
N PHE A 277 -4.59 19.51 -0.56
CA PHE A 277 -5.15 18.30 0.04
C PHE A 277 -4.33 17.75 1.20
N ARG A 278 -3.12 18.26 1.43
CA ARG A 278 -2.26 17.82 2.53
C ARG A 278 -2.27 18.80 3.68
N LYS A 279 -2.66 18.32 4.87
CA LYS A 279 -2.41 19.06 6.11
C LYS A 279 -0.94 18.91 6.50
N PRO A 280 -0.17 19.98 6.56
CA PRO A 280 1.23 19.90 6.96
C PRO A 280 1.37 19.49 8.44
N MET A 281 2.29 18.60 8.73
CA MET A 281 2.74 18.32 10.08
C MET A 281 4.00 19.16 10.37
N TYR A 282 3.97 19.91 11.43
CA TYR A 282 5.07 20.77 11.86
C TYR A 282 5.92 20.04 12.89
N ARG A 283 7.22 20.10 12.70
CA ARG A 283 8.21 19.68 13.71
C ARG A 283 8.94 20.91 14.19
N TYR A 284 8.96 21.14 15.48
CA TYR A 284 9.74 22.21 16.08
C TYR A 284 10.52 21.72 17.30
N THR A 285 11.61 22.41 17.61
CA THR A 285 12.47 22.11 18.75
C THR A 285 12.69 23.41 19.53
N ILE A 286 12.56 23.36 20.85
CA ILE A 286 12.82 24.48 21.71
C ILE A 286 14.20 24.26 22.35
N THR A 287 15.19 25.04 21.94
CA THR A 287 16.52 25.01 22.54
C THR A 287 16.45 25.64 23.93
N GLY A 288 16.95 24.95 24.93
CA GLY A 288 16.82 25.36 26.34
C GLY A 288 15.74 24.64 27.16
N LEU A 289 14.81 23.94 26.46
CA LEU A 289 13.85 23.02 27.06
C LEU A 289 14.11 21.61 26.52
N ASN A 290 15.00 20.88 27.16
CA ASN A 290 15.34 19.46 26.88
C ASN A 290 15.59 19.04 25.42
N GLY A 291 15.58 19.98 24.46
CA GLY A 291 15.89 19.73 23.06
C GLY A 291 15.03 18.66 22.34
N GLN A 292 13.85 18.34 22.86
CA GLN A 292 12.97 17.33 22.26
C GLN A 292 12.25 17.89 21.04
N ASN A 293 12.08 17.04 20.03
CA ASN A 293 11.26 17.34 18.87
C ASN A 293 9.77 17.25 19.26
N ILE A 294 9.03 18.32 19.01
CA ILE A 294 7.59 18.39 19.21
C ILE A 294 6.93 18.37 17.84
N TYR A 295 5.88 17.56 17.70
CA TYR A 295 5.11 17.42 16.45
C TYR A 295 3.71 17.97 16.65
N SER A 296 3.23 18.80 15.73
CA SER A 296 1.90 19.42 15.77
C SER A 296 1.32 19.56 14.38
N TYR A 297 0.00 19.43 14.26
CA TYR A 297 -0.76 19.75 13.05
C TYR A 297 -1.34 21.16 13.05
N LEU A 298 -1.20 21.86 14.17
CA LEU A 298 -1.63 23.26 14.26
C LEU A 298 -0.51 24.15 13.71
N PRO A 299 -0.83 25.16 12.89
CA PRO A 299 0.13 26.11 12.36
C PRO A 299 0.54 27.14 13.43
N GLU A 300 0.69 26.69 14.67
CA GLU A 300 1.06 27.54 15.81
C GLU A 300 1.84 26.78 16.86
N ILE A 301 2.76 27.47 17.48
CA ILE A 301 3.55 26.99 18.61
C ILE A 301 3.09 27.77 19.86
N ASN A 302 2.53 27.04 20.82
CA ASN A 302 2.07 27.61 22.08
C ASN A 302 3.08 27.34 23.20
N LEU A 303 3.66 28.41 23.73
CA LEU A 303 4.56 28.38 24.88
C LEU A 303 3.82 28.99 26.08
N SER A 304 3.34 28.14 26.98
CA SER A 304 2.57 28.60 28.16
C SER A 304 3.40 29.37 29.16
N SER A 305 4.70 29.09 29.23
CA SER A 305 5.69 29.82 30.06
C SER A 305 7.09 29.64 29.50
N LEU A 306 7.92 30.63 29.58
CA LEU A 306 9.35 30.49 29.32
C LEU A 306 10.05 29.93 30.56
N PRO A 307 11.07 29.08 30.42
CA PRO A 307 11.90 28.69 31.55
C PRO A 307 12.61 29.92 32.14
N THR A 308 12.71 29.93 33.46
CA THR A 308 13.40 30.97 34.21
C THR A 308 14.90 30.89 34.04
#